data_e8250ba1156fcd4b2b4dfe81318143ef
#
_entry.id   e8250ba1156fcd4b2b4dfe81318143ef
#
_cell.length_a   1.000
_cell.length_b   1.000
_cell.length_c   1.000
_cell.angle_alpha   90.00
_cell.angle_beta   90.00
_cell.angle_gamma   90.00
#
_symmetry.space_group_name_H-M   'P 1'
#
loop_
_entity.id
_entity.type
_entity.pdbx_description
1 polymer ?
#
loop_
_entity_poly.entity_id
_entity_poly.type
_entity_poly.pdbx_seq_one_letter_code
_entity_poly.pdbx_strand_id
1 'polypeptide(L)'
;MMKIKWLLASVIVLSLFVLAACGDKVATKTTQSALNSGQAAPMFALKDLKGNKVELASLAGEKVYVKYWASWCSICLGGLEELNELAGQDNGFKVITIVSPNYKGEQSSKEFTEWFNGLHDEQKSNLTVLLDEDGKWAQKFGVRGYPSSYYIGSDGILAKSVPGHNFNDAIITNFKKIS
;
A
#
# COMPACT_ATOMS: atom_id res chain seq x y z
N MET A 1 -26.88 -65.02 36.05
CA MET A 1 -26.20 -63.72 36.40
C MET A 1 -24.86 -63.51 35.68
N MET A 2 -24.53 -64.28 34.66
CA MET A 2 -23.20 -64.20 33.99
C MET A 2 -23.27 -63.47 32.60
N LYS A 3 -24.45 -63.23 32.08
CA LYS A 3 -24.62 -62.59 30.75
C LYS A 3 -24.64 -61.04 30.77
N ILE A 4 -24.89 -60.44 31.92
CA ILE A 4 -24.96 -58.95 32.06
C ILE A 4 -23.56 -58.33 32.19
N LYS A 5 -22.56 -59.03 32.72
CA LYS A 5 -21.20 -58.52 32.88
C LYS A 5 -20.44 -58.40 31.56
N TRP A 6 -20.78 -59.16 30.53
CA TRP A 6 -20.18 -59.11 29.20
C TRP A 6 -20.70 -57.95 28.34
N LEU A 7 -21.95 -57.58 28.56
CA LEU A 7 -22.54 -56.42 27.84
C LEU A 7 -21.99 -55.07 28.30
N LEU A 8 -21.67 -54.95 29.58
CA LEU A 8 -21.08 -53.73 30.13
C LEU A 8 -19.59 -53.55 29.71
N ALA A 9 -18.85 -54.64 29.49
CA ALA A 9 -17.48 -54.57 29.01
C ALA A 9 -17.39 -54.17 27.51
N SER A 10 -18.39 -54.54 26.69
CA SER A 10 -18.45 -54.15 25.28
C SER A 10 -18.74 -52.68 25.04
N VAL A 11 -19.54 -52.04 25.93
CA VAL A 11 -19.91 -50.62 25.81
C VAL A 11 -18.74 -49.72 26.17
N ILE A 12 -17.91 -50.12 27.12
CA ILE A 12 -16.73 -49.33 27.55
C ILE A 12 -15.60 -49.34 26.50
N VAL A 13 -15.46 -50.42 25.71
CA VAL A 13 -14.43 -50.48 24.66
C VAL A 13 -14.84 -49.69 23.42
N LEU A 14 -16.15 -49.53 23.17
CA LEU A 14 -16.65 -48.76 22.01
C LEU A 14 -16.62 -47.23 22.23
N SER A 15 -16.58 -46.79 23.47
CA SER A 15 -16.53 -45.35 23.80
C SER A 15 -15.12 -44.74 23.77
N LEU A 16 -14.06 -45.53 23.64
CA LEU A 16 -12.68 -45.09 23.59
C LEU A 16 -12.13 -44.85 22.17
N PHE A 17 -12.92 -45.14 21.12
CA PHE A 17 -12.47 -45.03 19.73
C PHE A 17 -13.02 -43.75 19.02
N VAL A 18 -13.78 -42.88 19.66
CA VAL A 18 -14.38 -41.70 19.01
C VAL A 18 -13.60 -40.38 19.30
N LEU A 19 -12.48 -40.43 20.00
CA LEU A 19 -11.68 -39.23 20.34
C LEU A 19 -10.42 -39.02 19.51
N ALA A 20 -10.27 -39.72 18.36
CA ALA A 20 -9.07 -39.60 17.55
C ALA A 20 -9.34 -39.13 16.09
N ALA A 21 -10.33 -38.26 15.87
CA ALA A 21 -10.60 -37.71 14.54
C ALA A 21 -11.06 -36.24 14.56
N CYS A 22 -10.42 -35.40 15.38
CA CYS A 22 -10.37 -33.96 15.14
C CYS A 22 -8.90 -33.55 15.13
N GLY A 23 -8.21 -33.95 14.08
CA GLY A 23 -6.99 -33.31 13.67
C GLY A 23 -7.40 -31.95 13.06
N ASP A 24 -7.73 -30.99 13.91
CA ASP A 24 -7.68 -29.59 13.51
C ASP A 24 -6.25 -29.38 13.00
N LYS A 25 -6.13 -29.28 11.67
CA LYS A 25 -5.05 -28.52 11.08
C LYS A 25 -5.22 -27.10 11.62
N VAL A 26 -4.67 -26.86 12.80
CA VAL A 26 -4.28 -25.53 13.22
C VAL A 26 -3.33 -25.07 12.12
N ALA A 27 -3.88 -24.42 11.11
CA ALA A 27 -3.10 -23.54 10.29
C ALA A 27 -2.44 -22.62 11.29
N THR A 28 -1.19 -22.85 11.57
CA THR A 28 -0.32 -21.93 12.28
C THR A 28 -0.34 -20.69 11.40
N LYS A 29 -1.32 -19.82 11.65
CA LYS A 29 -1.30 -18.47 11.19
C LYS A 29 -0.08 -17.92 11.92
N THR A 30 1.07 -18.00 11.24
CA THR A 30 2.25 -17.24 11.66
C THR A 30 1.75 -15.82 11.69
N THR A 31 1.41 -15.36 12.88
CA THR A 31 1.14 -13.96 13.15
C THR A 31 2.51 -13.32 13.03
N GLN A 32 2.91 -13.04 11.80
CA GLN A 32 3.99 -12.13 11.53
C GLN A 32 3.51 -10.85 12.18
N SER A 33 4.03 -10.53 13.34
CA SER A 33 3.71 -9.27 14.03
C SER A 33 3.99 -8.20 13.01
N ALA A 34 2.98 -7.41 12.69
CA ALA A 34 3.13 -6.32 11.73
C ALA A 34 4.35 -5.50 12.18
N LEU A 35 5.32 -5.34 11.28
CA LEU A 35 6.55 -4.58 11.57
C LEU A 35 6.23 -3.10 11.82
N ASN A 36 5.08 -2.64 11.30
CA ASN A 36 4.54 -1.30 11.47
C ASN A 36 3.18 -1.37 12.16
N SER A 37 2.89 -0.43 13.03
CA SER A 37 1.66 -0.37 13.83
C SER A 37 0.52 0.37 13.12
N GLY A 38 0.29 0.10 11.84
CA GLY A 38 -0.75 0.72 11.03
C GLY A 38 -1.78 -0.28 10.50
N GLN A 39 -2.65 0.20 9.61
CA GLN A 39 -3.55 -0.64 8.84
C GLN A 39 -2.91 -1.01 7.50
N ALA A 40 -3.38 -2.07 6.84
CA ALA A 40 -2.97 -2.38 5.50
C ALA A 40 -3.21 -1.19 4.56
N ALA A 41 -2.22 -0.86 3.73
CA ALA A 41 -2.36 0.21 2.76
C ALA A 41 -3.45 -0.13 1.73
N PRO A 42 -4.19 0.88 1.20
CA PRO A 42 -5.10 0.65 0.09
C PRO A 42 -4.37 0.07 -1.11
N MET A 43 -4.75 -1.15 -1.51
CA MET A 43 -4.09 -1.93 -2.57
C MET A 43 -4.51 -1.40 -3.95
N PHE A 44 -3.92 -0.29 -4.38
CA PHE A 44 -4.24 0.31 -5.66
C PHE A 44 -3.77 -0.54 -6.85
N ALA A 45 -4.52 -0.43 -7.95
CA ALA A 45 -4.16 -0.88 -9.28
C ALA A 45 -4.52 0.25 -10.24
N LEU A 46 -3.51 0.94 -10.74
CA LEU A 46 -3.63 2.16 -11.54
C LEU A 46 -2.81 2.03 -12.82
N LYS A 47 -2.97 2.98 -13.72
CA LYS A 47 -2.15 3.10 -14.92
C LYS A 47 -1.20 4.27 -14.81
N ASP A 48 0.00 4.11 -15.35
CA ASP A 48 0.92 5.22 -15.56
C ASP A 48 0.50 6.07 -16.79
N LEU A 49 1.23 7.14 -17.06
CA LEU A 49 0.98 8.03 -18.21
C LEU A 49 1.16 7.35 -19.55
N LYS A 50 1.81 6.18 -19.63
CA LYS A 50 2.01 5.37 -20.84
C LYS A 50 0.96 4.26 -20.97
N GLY A 51 0.05 4.13 -19.99
CA GLY A 51 -1.00 3.11 -19.95
C GLY A 51 -0.56 1.78 -19.33
N ASN A 52 0.66 1.65 -18.83
CA ASN A 52 1.12 0.44 -18.14
C ASN A 52 0.44 0.33 -16.78
N LYS A 53 0.01 -0.88 -16.43
CA LYS A 53 -0.60 -1.17 -15.14
C LYS A 53 0.48 -1.24 -14.04
N VAL A 54 0.24 -0.52 -12.94
CA VAL A 54 1.05 -0.55 -11.73
C VAL A 54 0.14 -0.89 -10.55
N GLU A 55 0.51 -1.92 -9.82
CA GLU A 55 -0.25 -2.41 -8.66
C GLU A 55 0.63 -2.37 -7.42
N LEU A 56 0.08 -1.91 -6.30
CA LEU A 56 0.82 -1.95 -5.03
C LEU A 56 1.22 -3.38 -4.65
N ALA A 57 0.40 -4.38 -5.03
CA ALA A 57 0.70 -5.79 -4.80
C ALA A 57 2.00 -6.26 -5.49
N SER A 58 2.36 -5.68 -6.64
CA SER A 58 3.60 -6.02 -7.34
C SER A 58 4.86 -5.49 -6.66
N LEU A 59 4.71 -4.59 -5.68
CA LEU A 59 5.77 -4.02 -4.86
C LEU A 59 5.87 -4.68 -3.48
N ALA A 60 5.27 -5.86 -3.30
CA ALA A 60 5.34 -6.61 -2.04
C ALA A 60 6.80 -6.89 -1.64
N GLY A 61 7.14 -6.58 -0.39
CA GLY A 61 8.50 -6.68 0.12
C GLY A 61 9.34 -5.39 -0.06
N GLU A 62 8.84 -4.41 -0.80
CA GLU A 62 9.48 -3.11 -0.94
C GLU A 62 8.79 -2.05 -0.07
N LYS A 63 9.53 -1.10 0.45
CA LYS A 63 8.98 0.11 1.07
C LYS A 63 8.54 1.05 -0.04
N VAL A 64 7.39 1.71 0.14
CA VAL A 64 6.81 2.57 -0.90
C VAL A 64 6.42 3.93 -0.33
N TYR A 65 6.93 5.00 -0.92
CA TYR A 65 6.46 6.36 -0.71
C TYR A 65 5.42 6.70 -1.76
N VAL A 66 4.21 7.03 -1.33
CA VAL A 66 3.13 7.47 -2.22
C VAL A 66 2.84 8.94 -1.95
N LYS A 67 2.89 9.79 -2.98
CA LYS A 67 2.53 11.20 -2.90
C LYS A 67 1.35 11.52 -3.81
N TYR A 68 0.24 11.94 -3.23
CA TYR A 68 -0.87 12.55 -3.95
C TYR A 68 -0.63 14.03 -4.16
N TRP A 69 -0.84 14.49 -5.37
CA TRP A 69 -0.64 15.89 -5.76
C TRP A 69 -1.55 16.29 -6.93
N ALA A 70 -1.52 17.56 -7.34
CA ALA A 70 -2.32 18.07 -8.44
C ALA A 70 -1.55 19.12 -9.26
N SER A 71 -1.85 19.26 -10.55
CA SER A 71 -1.21 20.20 -11.47
C SER A 71 -1.44 21.68 -11.12
N TRP A 72 -2.55 21.98 -10.48
CA TRP A 72 -2.92 23.32 -10.02
C TRP A 72 -2.36 23.68 -8.64
N CYS A 73 -1.72 22.74 -7.94
CA CYS A 73 -1.25 22.92 -6.58
C CYS A 73 0.16 23.55 -6.56
N SER A 74 0.27 24.82 -6.31
CA SER A 74 1.55 25.57 -6.33
C SER A 74 2.62 24.99 -5.39
N ILE A 75 2.22 24.56 -4.18
CA ILE A 75 3.13 23.90 -3.22
C ILE A 75 3.62 22.56 -3.77
N CYS A 76 2.77 21.84 -4.51
CA CYS A 76 3.15 20.57 -5.14
C CYS A 76 4.18 20.80 -6.23
N LEU A 77 3.95 21.79 -7.09
CA LEU A 77 4.84 22.12 -8.22
C LEU A 77 6.20 22.61 -7.74
N GLY A 78 6.23 23.43 -6.68
CA GLY A 78 7.49 23.91 -6.09
C GLY A 78 8.37 22.81 -5.51
N GLY A 79 7.82 21.64 -5.23
CA GLY A 79 8.59 20.48 -4.71
C GLY A 79 8.78 19.34 -5.73
N LEU A 80 8.46 19.54 -7.02
CA LEU A 80 8.59 18.46 -8.02
C LEU A 80 10.05 18.11 -8.33
N GLU A 81 10.91 19.11 -8.47
CA GLU A 81 12.32 18.89 -8.75
C GLU A 81 12.99 18.08 -7.65
N GLU A 82 12.81 18.50 -6.39
CA GLU A 82 13.32 17.79 -5.23
C GLU A 82 12.78 16.33 -5.17
N LEU A 83 11.49 16.14 -5.46
CA LEU A 83 10.90 14.81 -5.51
C LEU A 83 11.42 13.96 -6.67
N ASN A 84 11.67 14.57 -7.83
CA ASN A 84 12.27 13.92 -9.00
C ASN A 84 13.69 13.43 -8.70
N GLU A 85 14.49 14.25 -8.01
CA GLU A 85 15.82 13.83 -7.54
C GLU A 85 15.70 12.62 -6.60
N LEU A 86 14.82 12.67 -5.61
CA LEU A 86 14.59 11.55 -4.69
C LEU A 86 14.20 10.26 -5.42
N ALA A 87 13.33 10.37 -6.42
CA ALA A 87 12.86 9.23 -7.21
C ALA A 87 13.97 8.58 -8.05
N GLY A 88 15.00 9.37 -8.44
CA GLY A 88 16.15 8.90 -9.20
C GLY A 88 17.24 8.24 -8.35
N GLN A 89 17.15 8.29 -7.02
CA GLN A 89 18.14 7.77 -6.11
C GLN A 89 17.79 6.37 -5.60
N ASP A 90 18.79 5.56 -5.27
CA ASP A 90 18.58 4.30 -4.55
C ASP A 90 18.49 4.57 -3.03
N ASN A 91 17.28 4.81 -2.57
CA ASN A 91 16.99 5.16 -1.17
C ASN A 91 16.46 3.99 -0.34
N GLY A 92 16.42 2.78 -0.91
CA GLY A 92 15.81 1.61 -0.26
C GLY A 92 14.29 1.67 -0.14
N PHE A 93 13.63 2.53 -0.94
CA PHE A 93 12.17 2.58 -1.12
C PHE A 93 11.80 3.08 -2.51
N LYS A 94 10.61 2.72 -2.98
CA LYS A 94 10.06 3.21 -4.26
C LYS A 94 9.30 4.52 -4.06
N VAL A 95 9.45 5.45 -5.00
CA VAL A 95 8.68 6.70 -5.05
C VAL A 95 7.61 6.57 -6.12
N ILE A 96 6.35 6.64 -5.70
CA ILE A 96 5.16 6.61 -6.56
C ILE A 96 4.40 7.92 -6.35
N THR A 97 4.04 8.58 -7.43
CA THR A 97 3.17 9.76 -7.36
C THR A 97 1.82 9.45 -7.98
N ILE A 98 0.76 10.00 -7.44
CA ILE A 98 -0.60 9.77 -7.91
C ILE A 98 -1.29 11.12 -8.10
N VAL A 99 -1.90 11.28 -9.27
CA VAL A 99 -2.79 12.40 -9.59
C VAL A 99 -4.18 11.83 -9.83
N SER A 100 -5.21 12.58 -9.48
CA SER A 100 -6.59 12.13 -9.61
C SER A 100 -7.33 13.00 -10.65
N PRO A 101 -7.28 12.63 -11.95
CA PRO A 101 -8.01 13.36 -12.99
C PRO A 101 -9.50 13.42 -12.68
N ASN A 102 -10.14 14.51 -13.07
CA ASN A 102 -11.57 14.80 -12.84
C ASN A 102 -11.98 14.87 -11.35
N TYR A 103 -11.02 14.92 -10.43
CA TYR A 103 -11.29 14.96 -9.00
C TYR A 103 -10.60 16.16 -8.35
N LYS A 104 -11.31 16.87 -7.44
CA LYS A 104 -10.81 18.05 -6.70
C LYS A 104 -10.17 19.12 -7.60
N GLY A 105 -10.74 19.36 -8.77
CA GLY A 105 -10.28 20.42 -9.69
C GLY A 105 -9.10 20.03 -10.57
N GLU A 106 -8.66 18.76 -10.57
CA GLU A 106 -7.68 18.29 -11.55
C GLU A 106 -8.34 18.14 -12.93
N GLN A 107 -7.57 18.44 -13.97
CA GLN A 107 -7.97 18.30 -15.35
C GLN A 107 -8.14 16.82 -15.77
N SER A 108 -8.63 16.58 -16.98
CA SER A 108 -8.75 15.21 -17.50
C SER A 108 -7.38 14.53 -17.64
N SER A 109 -7.36 13.19 -17.68
CA SER A 109 -6.12 12.42 -17.87
C SER A 109 -5.35 12.84 -19.12
N LYS A 110 -6.04 13.16 -20.22
CA LYS A 110 -5.40 13.62 -21.44
C LYS A 110 -4.71 14.96 -21.24
N GLU A 111 -5.45 15.96 -20.76
CA GLU A 111 -4.93 17.30 -20.53
C GLU A 111 -3.78 17.31 -19.52
N PHE A 112 -3.93 16.56 -18.42
CA PHE A 112 -2.86 16.38 -17.44
C PHE A 112 -1.61 15.77 -18.09
N THR A 113 -1.75 14.72 -18.88
CA THR A 113 -0.61 14.06 -19.53
C THR A 113 0.10 14.99 -20.51
N GLU A 114 -0.65 15.78 -21.32
CA GLU A 114 -0.10 16.78 -22.22
C GLU A 114 0.67 17.85 -21.44
N TRP A 115 0.07 18.38 -20.38
CA TRP A 115 0.69 19.36 -19.50
C TRP A 115 1.96 18.82 -18.83
N PHE A 116 1.91 17.62 -18.23
CA PHE A 116 3.04 17.00 -17.56
C PHE A 116 4.21 16.74 -18.51
N ASN A 117 3.93 16.32 -19.74
CA ASN A 117 4.95 16.11 -20.76
C ASN A 117 5.66 17.42 -21.14
N GLY A 118 5.01 18.56 -21.01
CA GLY A 118 5.57 19.89 -21.22
C GLY A 118 6.48 20.42 -20.12
N LEU A 119 6.54 19.76 -18.95
CA LEU A 119 7.45 20.14 -17.87
C LEU A 119 8.91 19.91 -18.26
N HIS A 120 9.84 20.58 -17.57
CA HIS A 120 11.28 20.34 -17.69
C HIS A 120 11.66 18.97 -17.13
N ASP A 121 12.73 18.39 -17.66
CA ASP A 121 13.16 17.03 -17.27
C ASP A 121 13.59 16.95 -15.80
N GLU A 122 14.13 18.02 -15.26
CA GLU A 122 14.47 18.14 -13.83
C GLU A 122 13.28 17.97 -12.90
N GLN A 123 12.05 18.21 -13.40
CA GLN A 123 10.82 18.08 -12.63
C GLN A 123 10.13 16.73 -12.78
N LYS A 124 10.52 15.89 -13.77
CA LYS A 124 9.68 14.74 -14.14
C LYS A 124 10.40 13.45 -14.52
N SER A 125 11.67 13.51 -14.97
CA SER A 125 12.32 12.39 -15.68
C SER A 125 12.36 11.07 -14.89
N ASN A 126 12.42 11.13 -13.57
CA ASN A 126 12.48 9.97 -12.67
C ASN A 126 11.12 9.64 -12.02
N LEU A 127 10.11 10.50 -12.20
CA LEU A 127 8.83 10.31 -11.53
C LEU A 127 7.98 9.23 -12.18
N THR A 128 7.53 8.28 -11.38
CA THR A 128 6.41 7.40 -11.74
C THR A 128 5.12 8.09 -11.33
N VAL A 129 4.33 8.52 -12.33
CA VAL A 129 3.03 9.18 -12.13
C VAL A 129 1.91 8.23 -12.52
N LEU A 130 1.01 7.94 -11.58
CA LEU A 130 -0.18 7.11 -11.79
C LEU A 130 -1.43 7.97 -11.82
N LEU A 131 -2.41 7.54 -12.62
CA LEU A 131 -3.69 8.22 -12.80
C LEU A 131 -4.78 7.48 -12.02
N ASP A 132 -5.35 8.15 -11.02
CA ASP A 132 -6.47 7.69 -10.21
C ASP A 132 -7.75 8.41 -10.66
N GLU A 133 -8.33 7.95 -11.78
CA GLU A 133 -9.54 8.52 -12.36
C GLU A 133 -10.64 8.71 -11.30
N ASP A 134 -11.24 9.89 -11.28
CA ASP A 134 -12.30 10.28 -10.36
C ASP A 134 -11.95 10.17 -8.87
N GLY A 135 -10.66 9.99 -8.53
CA GLY A 135 -10.17 9.99 -7.16
C GLY A 135 -10.61 8.79 -6.31
N LYS A 136 -10.87 7.65 -6.92
CA LYS A 136 -11.31 6.42 -6.22
C LYS A 136 -10.34 5.98 -5.13
N TRP A 137 -9.07 5.99 -5.43
CA TRP A 137 -8.03 5.60 -4.48
C TRP A 137 -7.65 6.74 -3.54
N ALA A 138 -7.72 8.00 -4.01
CA ALA A 138 -7.57 9.18 -3.16
C ALA A 138 -8.56 9.13 -1.98
N GLN A 139 -9.81 8.73 -2.23
CA GLN A 139 -10.82 8.57 -1.18
C GLN A 139 -10.44 7.44 -0.20
N LYS A 140 -9.95 6.30 -0.69
CA LYS A 140 -9.51 5.18 0.16
C LYS A 140 -8.28 5.51 1.01
N PHE A 141 -7.37 6.31 0.48
CA PHE A 141 -6.22 6.85 1.23
C PHE A 141 -6.63 7.99 2.19
N GLY A 142 -7.85 8.48 2.11
CA GLY A 142 -8.33 9.59 2.93
C GLY A 142 -7.70 10.94 2.56
N VAL A 143 -7.39 11.17 1.27
CA VAL A 143 -6.80 12.42 0.77
C VAL A 143 -7.77 13.57 0.95
N ARG A 144 -7.47 14.49 1.86
CA ARG A 144 -8.28 15.68 2.14
C ARG A 144 -7.85 16.89 1.33
N GLY A 145 -6.56 17.00 1.03
CA GLY A 145 -5.94 18.10 0.27
C GLY A 145 -4.61 17.68 -0.33
N TYR A 146 -4.01 18.58 -1.09
CA TYR A 146 -2.73 18.35 -1.75
C TYR A 146 -1.63 19.28 -1.23
N PRO A 147 -0.37 18.81 -1.17
CA PRO A 147 0.04 17.42 -1.31
C PRO A 147 -0.31 16.59 -0.07
N SER A 148 -0.44 15.27 -0.24
CA SER A 148 -0.57 14.30 0.86
C SER A 148 0.37 13.12 0.63
N SER A 149 1.11 12.73 1.65
CA SER A 149 2.15 11.70 1.58
C SER A 149 1.81 10.50 2.45
N TYR A 150 2.11 9.31 1.94
CA TYR A 150 1.84 8.04 2.59
C TYR A 150 3.09 7.17 2.55
N TYR A 151 3.46 6.62 3.71
CA TYR A 151 4.64 5.80 3.91
C TYR A 151 4.17 4.36 4.15
N ILE A 152 4.50 3.47 3.24
CA ILE A 152 4.10 2.06 3.27
C ILE A 152 5.36 1.23 3.53
N GLY A 153 5.29 0.36 4.53
CA GLY A 153 6.37 -0.56 4.88
C GLY A 153 6.46 -1.74 3.91
N SER A 154 7.56 -2.48 3.97
CA SER A 154 7.77 -3.69 3.17
C SER A 154 6.75 -4.80 3.46
N ASP A 155 6.06 -4.71 4.60
CA ASP A 155 4.94 -5.57 5.01
C ASP A 155 3.58 -5.14 4.42
N GLY A 156 3.55 -4.07 3.59
CA GLY A 156 2.32 -3.53 3.00
C GLY A 156 1.46 -2.71 3.98
N ILE A 157 1.98 -2.42 5.17
CA ILE A 157 1.26 -1.62 6.17
C ILE A 157 1.49 -0.13 5.92
N LEU A 158 0.42 0.65 5.99
CA LEU A 158 0.48 2.10 6.00
C LEU A 158 1.00 2.58 7.36
N ALA A 159 2.29 2.81 7.44
CA ALA A 159 2.98 3.18 8.68
C ALA A 159 2.74 4.64 9.07
N LYS A 160 2.60 5.54 8.08
CA LYS A 160 2.45 6.97 8.32
C LYS A 160 1.73 7.67 7.18
N SER A 161 0.92 8.68 7.50
CA SER A 161 0.39 9.66 6.55
C SER A 161 0.74 11.08 7.01
N VAL A 162 1.13 11.93 6.06
CA VAL A 162 1.55 13.31 6.34
C VAL A 162 0.92 14.25 5.33
N PRO A 163 0.06 15.17 5.75
CA PRO A 163 -0.46 16.24 4.89
C PRO A 163 0.62 17.30 4.67
N GLY A 164 0.54 17.97 3.51
CA GLY A 164 1.45 19.04 3.16
C GLY A 164 2.76 18.56 2.51
N HIS A 165 3.64 19.51 2.21
CA HIS A 165 4.94 19.23 1.62
C HIS A 165 5.88 18.54 2.61
N ASN A 166 6.59 17.53 2.14
CA ASN A 166 7.67 16.87 2.88
C ASN A 166 8.97 17.02 2.09
N PHE A 167 10.00 17.52 2.74
CA PHE A 167 11.37 17.58 2.20
C PHE A 167 12.01 16.19 2.15
N ASN A 168 12.93 15.98 1.21
CA ASN A 168 13.58 14.68 0.99
C ASN A 168 14.24 14.12 2.24
N ASP A 169 14.95 14.95 3.01
CA ASP A 169 15.58 14.53 4.27
C ASP A 169 14.59 13.97 5.28
N ALA A 170 13.41 14.60 5.36
CA ALA A 170 12.34 14.13 6.24
C ALA A 170 11.73 12.81 5.74
N ILE A 171 11.61 12.63 4.42
CA ILE A 171 11.13 11.39 3.80
C ILE A 171 12.08 10.25 4.12
N ILE A 172 13.37 10.43 3.84
CA ILE A 172 14.43 9.45 4.10
C ILE A 172 14.49 9.09 5.59
N THR A 173 14.45 10.11 6.48
CA THR A 173 14.47 9.90 7.93
C THR A 173 13.27 9.10 8.44
N ASN A 174 12.08 9.30 7.85
CA ASN A 174 10.90 8.51 8.21
C ASN A 174 11.08 7.05 7.80
N PHE A 175 11.60 6.76 6.60
CA PHE A 175 11.80 5.38 6.14
C PHE A 175 12.87 4.61 6.92
N LYS A 176 13.84 5.28 7.55
CA LYS A 176 14.79 4.63 8.48
C LYS A 176 14.09 4.00 9.70
N LYS A 177 12.88 4.45 10.05
CA LYS A 177 12.09 4.00 11.20
C LYS A 177 10.96 3.03 10.83
N ILE A 178 10.74 2.81 9.53
CA ILE A 178 9.70 1.95 8.97
C ILE A 178 10.37 0.67 8.49
N SER A 179 9.75 -0.45 8.81
CA SER A 179 10.25 -1.78 8.42
C SER A 179 9.78 -2.18 7.06
#